data_f05227b342e2467e3bc330809e6e1f58
#
_entry.id   f05227b342e2467e3bc330809e6e1f58
#
_cell.length_a   1.000
_cell.length_b   1.000
_cell.length_c   1.000
_cell.angle_alpha   90.00
_cell.angle_beta   90.00
_cell.angle_gamma   90.00
#
_symmetry.space_group_name_H-M   'P 1'
#
loop_
_entity.id
_entity.type
_entity.pdbx_description
1 polymer ?
#
loop_
_entity_poly.entity_id
_entity_poly.type
_entity_poly.pdbx_seq_one_letter_code
_entity_poly.pdbx_strand_id
1 'polypeptide(L)'
;MKVCYFGTYDETFPRNRVLIQGLLENGVEVVRCQAKLWSGTDDKIRGVKGMGRNPLSPALARRVAGSYYRLWREHRRTGRYDVMVVGYAGHFDMLMAALLARLRRRPLVFDAFLSLYATAVEDRMIVRPGSLVARGLRFIDRLSCALADTVLMDTESHINWYSGRYRLSKKRFRRVLMGASEPAPAGEEPAGRGSVFNVLYFGQFIPLHGVEQIIGAARELRGHPDIAFELVGEGQTYAASESRVRAEGLNNVTFVPGWFSPDELAVRVRGADVCLGVFGTGVKASLVIPQKVVFAVALGKPVLTMDSPALREVFRPGHDIMVCQPGSSQSLAAAILALKDDAGLRQQIADGGHRLFRERFCPGAVGRSMKEILMSVCEAK
;
A
#
# COMPACT_ATOMS: atom_id res chain seq x y z
N MET A 1 -12.82 18.29 16.74
CA MET A 1 -11.41 18.38 16.36
C MET A 1 -11.33 18.73 14.87
N LYS A 2 -10.45 19.67 14.53
CA LYS A 2 -10.19 20.13 13.15
C LYS A 2 -8.77 19.81 12.72
N VAL A 3 -8.62 19.06 11.65
CA VAL A 3 -7.34 18.56 11.11
C VAL A 3 -6.98 19.34 9.85
N CYS A 4 -5.77 19.90 9.78
CA CYS A 4 -5.19 20.40 8.54
C CYS A 4 -4.43 19.23 7.85
N TYR A 5 -5.03 18.64 6.82
CA TYR A 5 -4.37 17.61 6.01
C TYR A 5 -3.54 18.29 4.91
N PHE A 6 -2.21 18.25 5.08
CA PHE A 6 -1.27 19.14 4.41
C PHE A 6 -0.33 18.38 3.48
N GLY A 7 -0.02 18.96 2.31
CA GLY A 7 1.09 18.52 1.47
C GLY A 7 0.80 18.47 -0.02
N THR A 8 1.77 17.93 -0.75
CA THR A 8 1.67 17.66 -2.20
C THR A 8 1.12 16.25 -2.48
N TYR A 9 0.44 15.66 -1.51
CA TYR A 9 -0.07 14.29 -1.56
C TYR A 9 -1.09 14.08 -2.70
N ASP A 10 -1.21 12.83 -3.11
CA ASP A 10 -2.24 12.39 -4.05
C ASP A 10 -3.46 11.88 -3.25
N GLU A 11 -4.59 12.57 -3.37
CA GLU A 11 -5.83 12.21 -2.68
C GLU A 11 -6.45 10.92 -3.23
N THR A 12 -6.16 10.56 -4.48
CA THR A 12 -6.63 9.31 -5.09
C THR A 12 -5.83 8.10 -4.62
N PHE A 13 -4.64 8.33 -4.03
CA PHE A 13 -3.85 7.24 -3.46
C PHE A 13 -4.60 6.61 -2.28
N PRO A 14 -4.79 5.29 -2.26
CA PRO A 14 -5.66 4.60 -1.30
C PRO A 14 -5.43 4.97 0.16
N ARG A 15 -4.17 5.09 0.59
CA ARG A 15 -3.81 5.47 1.97
C ARG A 15 -4.40 6.83 2.35
N ASN A 16 -4.15 7.87 1.54
CA ASN A 16 -4.66 9.22 1.82
C ASN A 16 -6.18 9.27 1.78
N ARG A 17 -6.79 8.60 0.78
CA ARG A 17 -8.24 8.55 0.61
C ARG A 17 -8.91 7.92 1.84
N VAL A 18 -8.44 6.76 2.29
CA VAL A 18 -9.01 6.03 3.43
C VAL A 18 -8.85 6.82 4.74
N LEU A 19 -7.68 7.43 4.97
CA LEU A 19 -7.45 8.24 6.17
C LEU A 19 -8.36 9.47 6.22
N ILE A 20 -8.49 10.19 5.11
CA ILE A 20 -9.35 11.38 5.01
C ILE A 20 -10.81 10.97 5.18
N GLN A 21 -11.28 9.95 4.45
CA GLN A 21 -12.65 9.43 4.55
C GLN A 21 -12.94 8.97 5.97
N GLY A 22 -12.05 8.17 6.56
CA GLY A 22 -12.23 7.65 7.91
C GLY A 22 -12.29 8.72 8.98
N LEU A 23 -11.50 9.79 8.87
CA LEU A 23 -11.60 10.94 9.78
C LEU A 23 -12.95 11.63 9.66
N LEU A 24 -13.45 11.86 8.43
CA LEU A 24 -14.75 12.47 8.18
C LEU A 24 -15.89 11.61 8.74
N GLU A 25 -15.88 10.29 8.53
CA GLU A 25 -16.85 9.35 9.08
C GLU A 25 -16.89 9.33 10.60
N ASN A 26 -15.76 9.68 11.26
CA ASN A 26 -15.67 9.78 12.72
C ASN A 26 -15.89 11.21 13.25
N GLY A 27 -16.51 12.11 12.46
CA GLY A 27 -16.89 13.44 12.87
C GLY A 27 -15.71 14.42 13.06
N VAL A 28 -14.58 14.16 12.41
CA VAL A 28 -13.42 15.07 12.38
C VAL A 28 -13.55 16.01 11.20
N GLU A 29 -13.43 17.32 11.44
CA GLU A 29 -13.37 18.31 10.37
C GLU A 29 -11.99 18.25 9.69
N VAL A 30 -11.95 17.91 8.39
CA VAL A 30 -10.70 17.82 7.62
C VAL A 30 -10.61 18.97 6.64
N VAL A 31 -9.67 19.89 6.87
CA VAL A 31 -9.33 20.96 5.94
C VAL A 31 -8.19 20.46 5.04
N ARG A 32 -8.48 20.32 3.75
CA ARG A 32 -7.50 19.91 2.76
C ARG A 32 -6.64 21.10 2.35
N CYS A 33 -5.39 21.09 2.77
CA CYS A 33 -4.36 22.04 2.33
C CYS A 33 -3.43 21.34 1.35
N GLN A 34 -3.83 21.30 0.09
CA GLN A 34 -3.20 20.47 -0.95
C GLN A 34 -2.74 21.30 -2.15
N ALA A 35 -1.55 20.99 -2.66
CA ALA A 35 -1.08 21.50 -3.95
C ALA A 35 -0.50 20.35 -4.77
N LYS A 36 -1.24 19.86 -5.76
CA LYS A 36 -0.78 18.76 -6.62
C LYS A 36 0.54 19.14 -7.32
N LEU A 37 1.56 18.32 -7.12
CA LEU A 37 2.84 18.42 -7.84
C LEU A 37 2.76 17.74 -9.21
N TRP A 38 1.98 16.68 -9.32
CA TRP A 38 1.78 15.87 -10.53
C TRP A 38 0.31 15.82 -10.89
N SER A 39 -0.01 15.89 -12.19
CA SER A 39 -1.39 15.85 -12.68
C SER A 39 -1.96 14.44 -12.86
N GLY A 40 -1.13 13.40 -12.57
CA GLY A 40 -1.53 12.00 -12.67
C GLY A 40 -0.31 11.07 -12.62
N THR A 41 -0.56 9.75 -12.69
CA THR A 41 0.48 8.72 -12.60
C THR A 41 1.49 8.84 -13.75
N ASP A 42 1.02 9.08 -14.98
CA ASP A 42 1.89 9.21 -16.16
C ASP A 42 2.79 10.45 -16.10
N ASP A 43 2.25 11.57 -15.59
CA ASP A 43 3.01 12.79 -15.38
C ASP A 43 4.08 12.58 -14.29
N LYS A 44 3.73 11.85 -13.21
CA LYS A 44 4.65 11.45 -12.16
C LYS A 44 5.78 10.57 -12.68
N ILE A 45 5.45 9.55 -13.49
CA ILE A 45 6.44 8.64 -14.09
C ILE A 45 7.38 9.41 -15.03
N ARG A 46 6.83 10.28 -15.90
CA ARG A 46 7.62 11.15 -16.78
C ARG A 46 8.51 12.12 -16.00
N GLY A 47 7.96 12.72 -14.94
CA GLY A 47 8.70 13.62 -14.07
C GLY A 47 9.86 12.93 -13.36
N VAL A 48 9.64 11.75 -12.77
CA VAL A 48 10.69 10.97 -12.10
C VAL A 48 11.77 10.49 -13.09
N LYS A 49 11.38 10.02 -14.29
CA LYS A 49 12.34 9.68 -15.35
C LYS A 49 13.13 10.91 -15.83
N GLY A 50 12.48 12.09 -15.91
CA GLY A 50 13.12 13.36 -16.23
C GLY A 50 14.11 13.82 -15.16
N MET A 51 13.79 13.63 -13.88
CA MET A 51 14.71 13.90 -12.75
C MET A 51 15.97 13.05 -12.82
N GLY A 52 15.86 11.77 -13.26
CA GLY A 52 17.03 10.91 -13.47
C GLY A 52 17.97 11.40 -14.58
N ARG A 53 17.47 12.14 -15.57
CA ARG A 53 18.25 12.71 -16.68
C ARG A 53 18.73 14.13 -16.40
N ASN A 54 17.92 14.98 -15.79
CA ASN A 54 18.27 16.37 -15.44
C ASN A 54 17.49 16.84 -14.19
N PRO A 55 18.00 16.53 -12.98
CA PRO A 55 17.32 16.84 -11.71
C PRO A 55 17.20 18.37 -11.43
N LEU A 56 17.99 19.18 -12.12
CA LEU A 56 18.03 20.64 -11.96
C LEU A 56 17.32 21.39 -13.11
N SER A 57 16.36 20.76 -13.81
CA SER A 57 15.67 21.45 -14.89
C SER A 57 14.90 22.66 -14.38
N PRO A 58 15.06 23.86 -15.01
CA PRO A 58 14.36 25.07 -14.58
C PRO A 58 12.83 24.93 -14.58
N ALA A 59 12.28 24.08 -15.46
CA ALA A 59 10.86 23.81 -15.52
C ALA A 59 10.37 23.04 -14.27
N LEU A 60 11.14 22.04 -13.81
CA LEU A 60 10.83 21.30 -12.58
C LEU A 60 10.96 22.22 -11.35
N ALA A 61 12.03 23.03 -11.29
CA ALA A 61 12.23 23.98 -10.20
C ALA A 61 11.06 24.98 -10.08
N ARG A 62 10.60 25.55 -11.20
CA ARG A 62 9.42 26.44 -11.24
C ARG A 62 8.15 25.74 -10.80
N ARG A 63 7.95 24.48 -11.25
CA ARG A 63 6.79 23.66 -10.87
C ARG A 63 6.75 23.38 -9.36
N VAL A 64 7.89 22.98 -8.79
CA VAL A 64 8.05 22.76 -7.36
C VAL A 64 7.79 24.05 -6.59
N ALA A 65 8.50 25.13 -6.93
CA ALA A 65 8.31 26.43 -6.28
C ALA A 65 6.85 26.92 -6.34
N GLY A 66 6.19 26.78 -7.50
CA GLY A 66 4.79 27.14 -7.69
C GLY A 66 3.84 26.27 -6.84
N SER A 67 4.14 24.98 -6.66
CA SER A 67 3.35 24.10 -5.80
C SER A 67 3.51 24.47 -4.32
N TYR A 68 4.73 24.73 -3.86
CA TYR A 68 4.96 25.15 -2.47
C TYR A 68 4.41 26.55 -2.18
N TYR A 69 4.46 27.50 -3.15
CA TYR A 69 3.80 28.79 -3.02
C TYR A 69 2.27 28.64 -2.89
N ARG A 70 1.64 27.78 -3.71
CA ARG A 70 0.20 27.49 -3.60
C ARG A 70 -0.12 26.87 -2.25
N LEU A 71 0.67 25.90 -1.79
CA LEU A 71 0.50 25.22 -0.51
C LEU A 71 0.59 26.20 0.67
N TRP A 72 1.54 27.13 0.63
CA TRP A 72 1.65 28.21 1.62
C TRP A 72 0.43 29.13 1.60
N ARG A 73 -0.03 29.53 0.40
CA ARG A 73 -1.22 30.38 0.25
C ARG A 73 -2.48 29.68 0.78
N GLU A 74 -2.67 28.42 0.45
CA GLU A 74 -3.80 27.62 0.96
C GLU A 74 -3.74 27.47 2.48
N HIS A 75 -2.55 27.19 3.05
CA HIS A 75 -2.39 27.12 4.50
C HIS A 75 -2.76 28.44 5.21
N ARG A 76 -2.48 29.60 4.62
CA ARG A 76 -2.91 30.88 5.18
C ARG A 76 -4.43 31.03 5.25
N ARG A 77 -5.15 30.31 4.40
CA ARG A 77 -6.62 30.33 4.31
C ARG A 77 -7.31 29.27 5.18
N THR A 78 -6.58 28.28 5.70
CA THR A 78 -7.17 27.18 6.49
C THR A 78 -7.79 27.62 7.82
N GLY A 79 -7.50 28.83 8.29
CA GLY A 79 -7.93 29.30 9.60
C GLY A 79 -7.25 28.57 10.77
N ARG A 80 -7.96 28.41 11.89
CA ARG A 80 -7.46 27.64 13.05
C ARG A 80 -7.72 26.16 12.84
N TYR A 81 -6.78 25.33 13.26
CA TYR A 81 -6.89 23.88 13.30
C TYR A 81 -6.19 23.35 14.55
N ASP A 82 -6.49 22.13 14.97
CA ASP A 82 -5.96 21.53 16.19
C ASP A 82 -4.64 20.80 15.95
N VAL A 83 -4.49 20.11 14.81
CA VAL A 83 -3.33 19.32 14.44
C VAL A 83 -3.09 19.39 12.93
N MET A 84 -1.82 19.39 12.51
CA MET A 84 -1.43 19.25 11.10
C MET A 84 -1.00 17.82 10.83
N VAL A 85 -1.58 17.20 9.80
CA VAL A 85 -1.19 15.88 9.29
C VAL A 85 -0.59 16.03 7.91
N VAL A 86 0.66 15.62 7.74
CA VAL A 86 1.30 15.55 6.43
C VAL A 86 0.98 14.19 5.81
N GLY A 87 0.24 14.21 4.69
CA GLY A 87 -0.19 13.01 3.98
C GLY A 87 0.96 12.28 3.27
N TYR A 88 0.77 10.99 2.98
CA TYR A 88 1.68 10.19 2.18
C TYR A 88 1.69 10.69 0.71
N ALA A 89 2.80 10.92 0.03
CA ALA A 89 4.22 10.74 0.29
C ALA A 89 4.92 12.09 0.59
N GLY A 90 4.53 12.75 1.65
CA GLY A 90 4.92 14.13 1.98
C GLY A 90 6.30 14.29 2.63
N HIS A 91 7.28 13.42 2.36
CA HIS A 91 8.62 13.52 2.98
C HIS A 91 9.28 14.88 2.78
N PHE A 92 9.19 15.45 1.58
CA PHE A 92 9.73 16.76 1.28
C PHE A 92 8.86 17.90 1.85
N ASP A 93 7.56 17.67 1.99
CA ASP A 93 6.61 18.63 2.54
C ASP A 93 6.85 18.89 4.02
N MET A 94 7.48 17.92 4.72
CA MET A 94 7.76 17.99 6.15
C MET A 94 8.59 19.20 6.57
N LEU A 95 9.49 19.70 5.72
CA LEU A 95 10.28 20.90 6.04
C LEU A 95 9.38 22.12 6.20
N MET A 96 8.48 22.34 5.23
CA MET A 96 7.53 23.44 5.27
C MET A 96 6.48 23.23 6.35
N ALA A 97 5.95 22.03 6.47
CA ALA A 97 4.95 21.68 7.48
C ALA A 97 5.46 21.93 8.90
N ALA A 98 6.71 21.53 9.20
CA ALA A 98 7.33 21.76 10.50
C ALA A 98 7.47 23.24 10.86
N LEU A 99 7.85 24.07 9.89
CA LEU A 99 7.91 25.53 10.09
C LEU A 99 6.50 26.09 10.38
N LEU A 100 5.51 25.75 9.54
CA LEU A 100 4.15 26.30 9.64
C LEU A 100 3.43 25.83 10.92
N ALA A 101 3.59 24.54 11.29
CA ALA A 101 3.00 23.99 12.51
C ALA A 101 3.61 24.64 13.77
N ARG A 102 4.95 24.84 13.81
CA ARG A 102 5.63 25.53 14.91
C ARG A 102 5.19 26.97 15.06
N LEU A 103 5.08 27.72 13.95
CA LEU A 103 4.60 29.11 13.95
C LEU A 103 3.16 29.23 14.51
N ARG A 104 2.33 28.22 14.28
CA ARG A 104 0.96 28.14 14.82
C ARG A 104 0.86 27.43 16.16
N ARG A 105 1.96 26.93 16.71
CA ARG A 105 2.02 26.15 17.96
C ARG A 105 1.08 24.96 17.93
N ARG A 106 1.04 24.23 16.80
CA ARG A 106 0.19 23.05 16.62
C ARG A 106 1.03 21.79 16.46
N PRO A 107 0.52 20.64 16.94
CA PRO A 107 1.19 19.37 16.73
C PRO A 107 1.30 19.03 15.25
N LEU A 108 2.40 18.33 14.91
CA LEU A 108 2.70 17.88 13.56
C LEU A 108 2.77 16.35 13.52
N VAL A 109 1.88 15.76 12.75
CA VAL A 109 1.83 14.30 12.50
C VAL A 109 2.26 14.01 11.07
N PHE A 110 3.12 13.03 10.88
CA PHE A 110 3.60 12.63 9.56
C PHE A 110 3.14 11.21 9.22
N ASP A 111 2.36 11.03 8.16
CA ASP A 111 2.06 9.72 7.60
C ASP A 111 3.23 9.27 6.70
N ALA A 112 4.25 8.69 7.32
CA ALA A 112 5.45 8.24 6.60
C ALA A 112 5.15 7.03 5.71
N PHE A 113 4.37 6.07 6.20
CA PHE A 113 3.89 4.85 5.54
C PHE A 113 4.98 4.01 4.87
N LEU A 114 5.82 4.60 4.02
CA LEU A 114 6.92 3.91 3.31
C LEU A 114 8.20 4.72 3.39
N SER A 115 9.36 4.04 3.40
CA SER A 115 10.67 4.65 3.27
C SER A 115 10.98 4.91 1.79
N LEU A 116 11.43 6.14 1.46
CA LEU A 116 11.93 6.47 0.12
C LEU A 116 13.16 5.65 -0.23
N TYR A 117 14.08 5.51 0.73
CA TYR A 117 15.30 4.70 0.56
C TYR A 117 14.97 3.24 0.30
N ALA A 118 14.18 2.60 1.17
CA ALA A 118 13.83 1.20 1.00
C ALA A 118 13.07 0.96 -0.32
N THR A 119 12.23 1.90 -0.73
CA THR A 119 11.49 1.79 -1.99
C THR A 119 12.41 1.91 -3.21
N ALA A 120 13.30 2.90 -3.25
CA ALA A 120 14.11 3.17 -4.45
C ALA A 120 15.35 2.29 -4.55
N VAL A 121 15.96 1.93 -3.40
CA VAL A 121 17.24 1.21 -3.34
C VAL A 121 17.05 -0.29 -3.14
N GLU A 122 16.19 -0.69 -2.18
CA GLU A 122 16.09 -2.10 -1.76
C GLU A 122 14.99 -2.87 -2.52
N ASP A 123 13.84 -2.23 -2.78
CA ASP A 123 12.70 -2.87 -3.45
C ASP A 123 12.77 -2.70 -4.98
N ARG A 124 12.77 -1.46 -5.48
CA ARG A 124 12.76 -1.17 -6.92
C ARG A 124 14.15 -1.28 -7.57
N MET A 125 15.21 -1.21 -6.79
CA MET A 125 16.61 -1.26 -7.24
C MET A 125 16.94 -0.26 -8.36
N ILE A 126 16.27 0.90 -8.37
CA ILE A 126 16.47 1.98 -9.36
C ILE A 126 17.57 2.96 -8.96
N VAL A 127 18.00 2.91 -7.71
CA VAL A 127 19.08 3.72 -7.15
C VAL A 127 20.16 2.78 -6.59
N ARG A 128 21.42 2.98 -7.00
CA ARG A 128 22.54 2.16 -6.52
C ARG A 128 22.77 2.36 -5.01
N PRO A 129 22.91 1.27 -4.22
CA PRO A 129 23.29 1.36 -2.83
C PRO A 129 24.59 2.16 -2.66
N GLY A 130 24.69 2.98 -1.59
CA GLY A 130 25.88 3.77 -1.28
C GLY A 130 26.07 5.05 -2.12
N SER A 131 25.28 5.26 -3.19
CA SER A 131 25.35 6.49 -3.99
C SER A 131 24.94 7.73 -3.17
N LEU A 132 25.32 8.93 -3.63
CA LEU A 132 24.91 10.20 -3.01
C LEU A 132 23.38 10.33 -2.95
N VAL A 133 22.68 9.87 -4.01
CA VAL A 133 21.21 9.85 -4.05
C VAL A 133 20.66 8.94 -2.95
N ALA A 134 21.20 7.73 -2.80
CA ALA A 134 20.79 6.79 -1.74
C ALA A 134 21.00 7.38 -0.33
N ARG A 135 22.14 8.06 -0.11
CA ARG A 135 22.42 8.76 1.16
C ARG A 135 21.43 9.91 1.39
N GLY A 136 21.13 10.68 0.36
CA GLY A 136 20.13 11.76 0.39
C GLY A 136 18.74 11.24 0.74
N LEU A 137 18.27 10.15 0.11
CA LEU A 137 16.97 9.53 0.44
C LEU A 137 16.92 9.06 1.89
N ARG A 138 18.00 8.41 2.37
CA ARG A 138 18.11 7.99 3.76
C ARG A 138 18.08 9.17 4.74
N PHE A 139 18.73 10.28 4.39
CA PHE A 139 18.71 11.50 5.19
C PHE A 139 17.31 12.12 5.24
N ILE A 140 16.61 12.19 4.11
CA ILE A 140 15.23 12.72 4.03
C ILE A 140 14.26 11.86 4.84
N ASP A 141 14.32 10.53 4.73
CA ASP A 141 13.51 9.63 5.54
C ASP A 141 13.68 9.91 7.04
N ARG A 142 14.93 10.00 7.51
CA ARG A 142 15.23 10.30 8.91
C ARG A 142 14.77 11.68 9.32
N LEU A 143 15.07 12.70 8.51
CA LEU A 143 14.75 14.12 8.81
C LEU A 143 13.25 14.32 8.90
N SER A 144 12.49 13.78 7.95
CA SER A 144 11.03 13.90 7.92
C SER A 144 10.40 13.35 9.20
N CYS A 145 10.83 12.17 9.63
CA CYS A 145 10.35 11.58 10.88
C CYS A 145 10.84 12.33 12.13
N ALA A 146 12.05 12.89 12.11
CA ALA A 146 12.60 13.65 13.23
C ALA A 146 11.88 14.99 13.44
N LEU A 147 11.36 15.59 12.39
CA LEU A 147 10.62 16.86 12.42
C LEU A 147 9.19 16.73 12.97
N ALA A 148 8.58 15.53 12.88
CA ALA A 148 7.23 15.27 13.35
C ALA A 148 7.17 15.05 14.88
N ASP A 149 6.10 15.45 15.52
CA ASP A 149 5.79 15.09 16.91
C ASP A 149 5.39 13.60 16.97
N THR A 150 4.63 13.13 15.97
CA THR A 150 4.23 11.72 15.81
C THR A 150 4.34 11.28 14.37
N VAL A 151 4.78 10.04 14.15
CA VAL A 151 4.92 9.39 12.83
C VAL A 151 3.96 8.22 12.74
N LEU A 152 3.17 8.16 11.67
CA LEU A 152 2.25 7.05 11.42
C LEU A 152 2.91 6.02 10.49
N MET A 153 2.77 4.75 10.85
CA MET A 153 3.16 3.58 10.08
C MET A 153 2.02 2.55 10.07
N ASP A 154 2.06 1.60 9.16
CA ASP A 154 1.00 0.61 8.97
C ASP A 154 1.08 -0.60 9.91
N THR A 155 2.29 -1.01 10.32
CA THR A 155 2.53 -2.19 11.16
C THR A 155 3.56 -1.95 12.25
N GLU A 156 3.54 -2.72 13.32
CA GLU A 156 4.58 -2.71 14.37
C GLU A 156 5.92 -3.22 13.82
N SER A 157 5.90 -4.22 12.97
CA SER A 157 7.09 -4.73 12.26
C SER A 157 7.78 -3.61 11.48
N HIS A 158 7.01 -2.77 10.79
CA HIS A 158 7.53 -1.61 10.06
C HIS A 158 8.08 -0.54 11.00
N ILE A 159 7.37 -0.24 12.10
CA ILE A 159 7.85 0.67 13.16
C ILE A 159 9.19 0.19 13.72
N ASN A 160 9.30 -1.10 14.05
CA ASN A 160 10.51 -1.67 14.59
C ASN A 160 11.70 -1.55 13.64
N TRP A 161 11.49 -1.89 12.38
CA TRP A 161 12.51 -1.78 11.35
C TRP A 161 12.91 -0.32 11.12
N TYR A 162 11.94 0.59 10.97
CA TYR A 162 12.19 1.99 10.68
C TYR A 162 12.89 2.72 11.81
N SER A 163 12.40 2.54 13.05
CA SER A 163 12.99 3.16 14.24
C SER A 163 14.43 2.69 14.46
N GLY A 164 14.72 1.40 14.32
CA GLY A 164 16.07 0.85 14.43
C GLY A 164 17.00 1.36 13.32
N ARG A 165 16.55 1.30 12.07
CA ARG A 165 17.36 1.71 10.92
C ARG A 165 17.75 3.18 10.92
N TYR A 166 16.85 4.05 11.35
CA TYR A 166 17.06 5.50 11.38
C TYR A 166 17.46 6.03 12.77
N ARG A 167 17.60 5.15 13.77
CA ARG A 167 17.94 5.49 15.16
C ARG A 167 16.98 6.54 15.73
N LEU A 168 15.68 6.30 15.59
CA LEU A 168 14.61 7.14 16.10
C LEU A 168 13.91 6.44 17.27
N SER A 169 13.44 7.21 18.27
CA SER A 169 12.69 6.65 19.40
C SER A 169 11.36 6.04 18.93
N LYS A 170 11.06 4.79 19.29
CA LYS A 170 9.78 4.13 19.02
C LYS A 170 8.59 4.89 19.59
N LYS A 171 8.75 5.65 20.68
CA LYS A 171 7.72 6.45 21.31
C LYS A 171 7.10 7.51 20.35
N ARG A 172 7.84 7.86 19.29
CA ARG A 172 7.39 8.80 18.25
C ARG A 172 6.44 8.16 17.24
N PHE A 173 6.44 6.83 17.14
CA PHE A 173 5.66 6.12 16.13
C PHE A 173 4.33 5.63 16.69
N ARG A 174 3.31 5.63 15.83
CA ARG A 174 1.98 5.05 16.10
C ARG A 174 1.54 4.24 14.90
N ARG A 175 0.90 3.11 15.18
CA ARG A 175 0.36 2.26 14.12
C ARG A 175 -1.01 2.71 13.69
N VAL A 176 -1.19 2.91 12.37
CA VAL A 176 -2.48 3.08 11.70
C VAL A 176 -2.50 2.16 10.50
N LEU A 177 -3.31 1.12 10.53
CA LEU A 177 -3.37 0.09 9.50
C LEU A 177 -3.64 0.67 8.10
N MET A 178 -3.19 -0.04 7.07
CA MET A 178 -3.60 0.22 5.70
C MET A 178 -5.06 -0.20 5.54
N GLY A 179 -5.93 0.72 5.15
CA GLY A 179 -7.34 0.41 4.92
C GLY A 179 -7.68 0.32 3.44
N ALA A 180 -8.91 -0.08 3.15
CA ALA A 180 -9.52 0.00 1.83
C ALA A 180 -10.97 0.48 1.95
N SER A 181 -11.46 1.19 0.91
CA SER A 181 -12.90 1.42 0.75
C SER A 181 -13.50 0.19 0.07
N GLU A 182 -14.68 -0.22 0.51
CA GLU A 182 -15.46 -1.21 -0.23
C GLU A 182 -15.80 -0.62 -1.61
N PRO A 183 -15.51 -1.33 -2.71
CA PRO A 183 -16.02 -0.95 -4.01
C PRO A 183 -17.54 -1.03 -4.01
N ALA A 184 -18.19 -0.22 -4.86
CA ALA A 184 -19.63 -0.27 -5.02
C ALA A 184 -20.11 -1.71 -5.30
N PRO A 185 -21.31 -2.09 -4.84
CA PRO A 185 -21.90 -3.36 -5.24
C PRO A 185 -21.93 -3.40 -6.77
N ALA A 186 -21.20 -4.33 -7.36
CA ALA A 186 -21.34 -4.54 -8.82
C ALA A 186 -22.72 -5.13 -9.07
N GLY A 187 -23.34 -4.73 -10.18
CA GLY A 187 -24.42 -5.53 -10.77
C GLY A 187 -23.96 -6.98 -10.92
N GLU A 188 -24.86 -7.86 -11.30
CA GLU A 188 -24.76 -9.33 -11.37
C GLU A 188 -23.36 -9.93 -11.25
N GLU A 189 -23.15 -10.80 -10.26
CA GLU A 189 -21.90 -11.57 -10.15
C GLU A 189 -21.57 -12.20 -11.51
N PRO A 190 -20.29 -12.16 -11.93
CA PRO A 190 -19.91 -12.84 -13.16
C PRO A 190 -20.36 -14.30 -13.04
N ALA A 191 -21.18 -14.77 -13.97
CA ALA A 191 -21.63 -16.15 -14.01
C ALA A 191 -20.42 -17.06 -13.83
N GLY A 192 -20.51 -18.00 -12.88
CA GLY A 192 -19.41 -18.85 -12.48
C GLY A 192 -18.70 -19.43 -13.72
N ARG A 193 -17.37 -19.35 -13.76
CA ARG A 193 -16.52 -19.84 -14.87
C ARG A 193 -16.47 -21.37 -14.92
N GLY A 194 -17.61 -22.07 -14.74
CA GLY A 194 -17.70 -23.53 -14.81
C GLY A 194 -16.90 -24.24 -13.69
N SER A 195 -16.30 -25.38 -14.01
CA SER A 195 -15.57 -26.26 -13.07
C SER A 195 -14.11 -25.84 -12.82
N VAL A 196 -13.64 -24.71 -13.37
CA VAL A 196 -12.24 -24.27 -13.27
C VAL A 196 -12.04 -23.39 -12.03
N PHE A 197 -11.10 -23.81 -11.16
CA PHE A 197 -10.68 -23.06 -9.97
C PHE A 197 -9.78 -21.88 -10.37
N ASN A 198 -10.26 -20.64 -10.17
CA ASN A 198 -9.60 -19.43 -10.62
C ASN A 198 -8.73 -18.81 -9.51
N VAL A 199 -7.41 -18.80 -9.73
CA VAL A 199 -6.39 -18.19 -8.86
C VAL A 199 -6.03 -16.83 -9.41
N LEU A 200 -6.44 -15.75 -8.73
CA LEU A 200 -6.27 -14.39 -9.19
C LEU A 200 -5.10 -13.70 -8.49
N TYR A 201 -4.14 -13.21 -9.27
CA TYR A 201 -3.20 -12.18 -8.84
C TYR A 201 -3.55 -10.84 -9.52
N PHE A 202 -3.52 -9.74 -8.77
CA PHE A 202 -3.68 -8.40 -9.34
C PHE A 202 -2.74 -7.40 -8.68
N GLY A 203 -2.20 -6.48 -9.48
CA GLY A 203 -1.34 -5.39 -9.02
C GLY A 203 -0.07 -5.19 -9.84
N GLN A 204 0.85 -4.41 -9.30
CA GLN A 204 2.10 -4.11 -9.99
C GLN A 204 3.03 -5.33 -10.03
N PHE A 205 3.66 -5.56 -11.17
CA PHE A 205 4.72 -6.57 -11.31
C PHE A 205 6.05 -5.97 -10.85
N ILE A 206 6.37 -6.15 -9.57
CA ILE A 206 7.56 -5.61 -8.89
C ILE A 206 8.18 -6.67 -7.98
N PRO A 207 9.48 -6.58 -7.65
CA PRO A 207 10.17 -7.58 -6.83
C PRO A 207 9.46 -7.89 -5.50
N LEU A 208 8.90 -6.87 -4.83
CA LEU A 208 8.12 -7.03 -3.61
C LEU A 208 7.01 -8.08 -3.74
N HIS A 209 6.38 -8.17 -4.90
CA HIS A 209 5.22 -9.01 -5.08
C HIS A 209 5.55 -10.48 -5.33
N GLY A 210 6.77 -10.80 -5.78
CA GLY A 210 7.23 -12.18 -5.93
C GLY A 210 6.44 -13.00 -6.96
N VAL A 211 6.11 -12.39 -8.12
CA VAL A 211 5.33 -13.07 -9.18
C VAL A 211 6.05 -14.32 -9.69
N GLU A 212 7.37 -14.37 -9.58
CA GLU A 212 8.17 -15.56 -9.87
C GLU A 212 7.78 -16.79 -9.04
N GLN A 213 7.31 -16.59 -7.80
CA GLN A 213 6.79 -17.68 -6.95
C GLN A 213 5.42 -18.17 -7.43
N ILE A 214 4.58 -17.25 -7.92
CA ILE A 214 3.27 -17.58 -8.49
C ILE A 214 3.46 -18.41 -9.76
N ILE A 215 4.38 -18.03 -10.65
CA ILE A 215 4.71 -18.79 -11.86
C ILE A 215 5.28 -20.17 -11.49
N GLY A 216 6.14 -20.22 -10.47
CA GLY A 216 6.64 -21.47 -9.93
C GLY A 216 5.52 -22.40 -9.44
N ALA A 217 4.54 -21.86 -8.71
CA ALA A 217 3.38 -22.64 -8.27
C ALA A 217 2.50 -23.10 -9.44
N ALA A 218 2.29 -22.24 -10.44
CA ALA A 218 1.56 -22.62 -11.67
C ALA A 218 2.26 -23.77 -12.42
N ARG A 219 3.59 -23.79 -12.42
CA ARG A 219 4.39 -24.90 -12.99
C ARG A 219 4.19 -26.20 -12.19
N GLU A 220 4.21 -26.15 -10.85
CA GLU A 220 3.93 -27.32 -10.00
C GLU A 220 2.51 -27.86 -10.26
N LEU A 221 1.57 -26.99 -10.56
CA LEU A 221 0.15 -27.33 -10.77
C LEU A 221 -0.23 -27.55 -12.25
N ARG A 222 0.74 -27.66 -13.17
CA ARG A 222 0.47 -27.87 -14.61
C ARG A 222 -0.30 -29.16 -14.90
N GLY A 223 -0.24 -30.14 -14.01
CA GLY A 223 -0.98 -31.39 -14.09
C GLY A 223 -2.46 -31.32 -13.63
N HIS A 224 -2.92 -30.15 -13.20
CA HIS A 224 -4.28 -29.87 -12.75
C HIS A 224 -5.01 -28.98 -13.75
N PRO A 225 -5.67 -29.53 -14.79
CA PRO A 225 -6.31 -28.74 -15.85
C PRO A 225 -7.50 -27.91 -15.36
N ASP A 226 -7.99 -28.19 -14.18
CA ASP A 226 -9.06 -27.53 -13.48
C ASP A 226 -8.57 -26.35 -12.61
N ILE A 227 -7.29 -25.93 -12.69
CA ILE A 227 -6.73 -24.77 -12.01
C ILE A 227 -6.20 -23.78 -13.05
N ALA A 228 -6.71 -22.54 -13.04
CA ALA A 228 -6.25 -21.45 -13.90
C ALA A 228 -5.72 -20.28 -13.07
N PHE A 229 -4.63 -19.70 -13.53
CA PHE A 229 -4.04 -18.48 -12.97
C PHE A 229 -4.34 -17.28 -13.87
N GLU A 230 -4.95 -16.24 -13.31
CA GLU A 230 -5.12 -14.95 -13.96
C GLU A 230 -4.19 -13.91 -13.30
N LEU A 231 -3.23 -13.38 -14.06
CA LEU A 231 -2.24 -12.42 -13.58
C LEU A 231 -2.51 -11.05 -14.19
N VAL A 232 -3.08 -10.14 -13.36
CA VAL A 232 -3.61 -8.84 -13.78
C VAL A 232 -2.67 -7.70 -13.39
N GLY A 233 -2.27 -6.86 -14.36
CA GLY A 233 -1.49 -5.64 -14.11
C GLY A 233 -0.24 -5.53 -14.97
N GLU A 234 0.60 -4.57 -14.62
CA GLU A 234 1.85 -4.25 -15.32
C GLU A 234 2.97 -3.92 -14.33
N GLY A 235 4.20 -3.80 -14.80
CA GLY A 235 5.31 -3.33 -13.98
C GLY A 235 6.68 -3.85 -14.40
N GLN A 236 7.63 -3.63 -13.51
CA GLN A 236 9.06 -3.85 -13.75
C GLN A 236 9.40 -5.29 -14.17
N THR A 237 8.73 -6.29 -13.58
CA THR A 237 9.01 -7.70 -13.82
C THR A 237 8.04 -8.36 -14.81
N TYR A 238 7.09 -7.60 -15.40
CA TYR A 238 6.04 -8.14 -16.27
C TYR A 238 6.62 -8.91 -17.48
N ALA A 239 7.45 -8.26 -18.28
CA ALA A 239 8.01 -8.86 -19.51
C ALA A 239 8.84 -10.13 -19.22
N ALA A 240 9.60 -10.13 -18.12
CA ALA A 240 10.37 -11.30 -17.70
C ALA A 240 9.44 -12.44 -17.26
N SER A 241 8.35 -12.13 -16.55
CA SER A 241 7.34 -13.08 -16.11
C SER A 241 6.62 -13.72 -17.30
N GLU A 242 6.17 -12.91 -18.27
CA GLU A 242 5.52 -13.39 -19.48
C GLU A 242 6.43 -14.26 -20.33
N SER A 243 7.70 -13.84 -20.53
CA SER A 243 8.69 -14.62 -21.26
C SER A 243 8.96 -15.97 -20.60
N ARG A 244 9.00 -16.01 -19.28
CA ARG A 244 9.19 -17.25 -18.52
C ARG A 244 8.01 -18.22 -18.69
N VAL A 245 6.77 -17.76 -18.56
CA VAL A 245 5.56 -18.56 -18.77
C VAL A 245 5.55 -19.17 -20.18
N ARG A 246 5.89 -18.37 -21.20
CA ARG A 246 5.97 -18.83 -22.58
C ARG A 246 7.08 -19.88 -22.77
N ALA A 247 8.28 -19.65 -22.22
CA ALA A 247 9.41 -20.57 -22.34
C ALA A 247 9.16 -21.90 -21.61
N GLU A 248 8.44 -21.89 -20.49
CA GLU A 248 8.07 -23.08 -19.72
C GLU A 248 6.79 -23.77 -20.26
N GLY A 249 6.12 -23.21 -21.26
CA GLY A 249 4.91 -23.77 -21.89
C GLY A 249 3.72 -23.91 -20.92
N LEU A 250 3.55 -22.93 -20.00
CA LEU A 250 2.49 -22.98 -19.00
C LEU A 250 1.16 -22.48 -19.57
N ASN A 251 0.28 -23.40 -19.95
CA ASN A 251 -1.04 -23.12 -20.53
C ASN A 251 -2.11 -22.74 -19.48
N ASN A 252 -1.81 -22.93 -18.20
CA ASN A 252 -2.68 -22.60 -17.08
C ASN A 252 -2.50 -21.16 -16.56
N VAL A 253 -1.70 -20.33 -17.22
CA VAL A 253 -1.43 -18.93 -16.83
C VAL A 253 -1.87 -17.96 -17.92
N THR A 254 -2.72 -17.02 -17.57
CA THR A 254 -3.17 -15.93 -18.44
C THR A 254 -2.74 -14.59 -17.88
N PHE A 255 -2.10 -13.76 -18.71
CA PHE A 255 -1.75 -12.38 -18.39
C PHE A 255 -2.82 -11.42 -18.89
N VAL A 256 -3.18 -10.46 -18.03
CA VAL A 256 -4.11 -9.36 -18.36
C VAL A 256 -3.39 -8.05 -18.09
N PRO A 257 -2.69 -7.49 -19.10
CA PRO A 257 -1.94 -6.24 -18.93
C PRO A 257 -2.88 -5.05 -18.77
N GLY A 258 -2.39 -4.00 -18.09
CA GLY A 258 -3.08 -2.72 -17.98
C GLY A 258 -3.30 -2.28 -16.54
N TRP A 259 -3.84 -1.05 -16.44
CA TRP A 259 -4.27 -0.43 -15.20
C TRP A 259 -5.78 -0.42 -15.15
N PHE A 260 -6.32 -0.95 -14.08
CA PHE A 260 -7.76 -1.10 -13.88
C PHE A 260 -8.24 -0.19 -12.75
N SER A 261 -9.42 0.36 -12.90
CA SER A 261 -10.11 1.07 -11.82
C SER A 261 -10.44 0.10 -10.67
N PRO A 262 -10.69 0.61 -9.46
CA PRO A 262 -11.11 -0.25 -8.35
C PRO A 262 -12.37 -1.07 -8.66
N ASP A 263 -13.32 -0.53 -9.43
CA ASP A 263 -14.56 -1.22 -9.78
C ASP A 263 -14.32 -2.34 -10.80
N GLU A 264 -13.49 -2.13 -11.82
CA GLU A 264 -13.08 -3.18 -12.76
C GLU A 264 -12.30 -4.31 -12.08
N LEU A 265 -11.41 -3.97 -11.13
CA LEU A 265 -10.71 -4.96 -10.31
C LEU A 265 -11.68 -5.72 -9.41
N ALA A 266 -12.69 -5.06 -8.84
CA ALA A 266 -13.68 -5.70 -7.99
C ALA A 266 -14.46 -6.79 -8.72
N VAL A 267 -14.81 -6.58 -9.99
CA VAL A 267 -15.47 -7.60 -10.82
C VAL A 267 -14.60 -8.87 -10.93
N ARG A 268 -13.29 -8.69 -11.23
CA ARG A 268 -12.35 -9.82 -11.33
C ARG A 268 -12.16 -10.53 -9.99
N VAL A 269 -11.99 -9.75 -8.91
CA VAL A 269 -11.82 -10.28 -7.56
C VAL A 269 -13.05 -11.08 -7.13
N ARG A 270 -14.28 -10.61 -7.41
CA ARG A 270 -15.51 -11.36 -7.14
C ARG A 270 -15.59 -12.66 -7.93
N GLY A 271 -15.08 -12.71 -9.15
CA GLY A 271 -15.04 -13.92 -10.00
C GLY A 271 -13.90 -14.89 -9.64
N ALA A 272 -13.04 -14.60 -8.68
CA ALA A 272 -11.94 -15.46 -8.27
C ALA A 272 -12.38 -16.44 -7.15
N ASP A 273 -11.79 -17.63 -7.15
CA ASP A 273 -11.93 -18.60 -6.05
C ASP A 273 -10.94 -18.31 -4.93
N VAL A 274 -9.75 -17.82 -5.27
CA VAL A 274 -8.73 -17.35 -4.34
C VAL A 274 -7.97 -16.15 -4.90
N CYS A 275 -7.71 -15.16 -4.06
CA CYS A 275 -6.90 -14.00 -4.39
C CYS A 275 -5.50 -14.13 -3.79
N LEU A 276 -4.48 -13.80 -4.60
CA LEU A 276 -3.08 -13.89 -4.19
C LEU A 276 -2.57 -12.55 -3.66
N GLY A 277 -1.86 -12.61 -2.52
CA GLY A 277 -1.19 -11.47 -1.90
C GLY A 277 0.19 -11.19 -2.50
N VAL A 278 1.23 -11.25 -1.67
CA VAL A 278 2.63 -11.06 -2.06
C VAL A 278 3.49 -12.23 -1.60
N PHE A 279 4.58 -12.50 -2.35
CA PHE A 279 5.44 -13.66 -2.16
C PHE A 279 6.93 -13.32 -2.29
N GLY A 280 7.27 -12.03 -2.37
CA GLY A 280 8.66 -11.58 -2.47
C GLY A 280 9.44 -11.84 -1.18
N THR A 281 10.71 -12.17 -1.30
CA THR A 281 11.60 -12.52 -0.17
C THR A 281 12.35 -11.32 0.43
N GLY A 282 12.13 -10.12 -0.12
CA GLY A 282 12.77 -8.90 0.37
C GLY A 282 12.25 -8.49 1.76
N VAL A 283 13.08 -7.83 2.56
CA VAL A 283 12.74 -7.38 3.93
C VAL A 283 11.42 -6.60 3.95
N LYS A 284 11.22 -5.70 3.01
CA LYS A 284 9.99 -4.89 2.93
C LYS A 284 8.72 -5.73 2.81
N ALA A 285 8.78 -6.87 2.12
CA ALA A 285 7.62 -7.76 1.95
C ALA A 285 7.14 -8.35 3.30
N SER A 286 8.04 -8.53 4.26
CA SER A 286 7.71 -9.02 5.59
C SER A 286 7.24 -7.94 6.58
N LEU A 287 7.37 -6.66 6.21
CA LEU A 287 7.08 -5.52 7.08
C LEU A 287 5.69 -4.91 6.89
N VAL A 288 5.01 -5.19 5.78
CA VAL A 288 3.77 -4.50 5.39
C VAL A 288 2.63 -5.49 5.16
N ILE A 289 1.40 -5.03 5.34
CA ILE A 289 0.20 -5.71 4.85
C ILE A 289 -0.17 -5.07 3.51
N PRO A 290 -0.05 -5.80 2.38
CA PRO A 290 -0.29 -5.22 1.06
C PRO A 290 -1.74 -4.82 0.86
N GLN A 291 -1.96 -3.70 0.16
CA GLN A 291 -3.32 -3.21 -0.10
C GLN A 291 -4.20 -4.22 -0.83
N LYS A 292 -3.65 -5.02 -1.74
CA LYS A 292 -4.41 -6.06 -2.45
C LYS A 292 -5.01 -7.11 -1.52
N VAL A 293 -4.32 -7.43 -0.41
CA VAL A 293 -4.85 -8.32 0.64
C VAL A 293 -6.09 -7.68 1.26
N VAL A 294 -5.96 -6.41 1.70
CA VAL A 294 -7.08 -5.68 2.31
C VAL A 294 -8.24 -5.50 1.34
N PHE A 295 -7.96 -5.26 0.05
CA PHE A 295 -8.98 -5.11 -0.98
C PHE A 295 -9.73 -6.42 -1.25
N ALA A 296 -9.03 -7.56 -1.29
CA ALA A 296 -9.66 -8.86 -1.53
C ALA A 296 -10.52 -9.31 -0.33
N VAL A 297 -10.05 -9.11 0.91
CA VAL A 297 -10.87 -9.42 2.11
C VAL A 297 -12.06 -8.47 2.26
N ALA A 298 -11.96 -7.22 1.77
CA ALA A 298 -13.09 -6.30 1.70
C ALA A 298 -14.23 -6.84 0.82
N LEU A 299 -13.88 -7.58 -0.24
CA LEU A 299 -14.82 -8.20 -1.15
C LEU A 299 -15.23 -9.63 -0.73
N GLY A 300 -14.90 -10.04 0.49
CA GLY A 300 -15.27 -11.36 1.01
C GLY A 300 -14.60 -12.52 0.30
N LYS A 301 -13.41 -12.33 -0.29
CA LYS A 301 -12.68 -13.39 -0.98
C LYS A 301 -11.59 -14.00 -0.11
N PRO A 302 -11.38 -15.33 -0.19
CA PRO A 302 -10.27 -15.96 0.49
C PRO A 302 -8.95 -15.46 -0.10
N VAL A 303 -8.02 -15.13 0.78
CA VAL A 303 -6.70 -14.61 0.39
C VAL A 303 -5.62 -15.59 0.80
N LEU A 304 -4.70 -15.85 -0.14
CA LEU A 304 -3.47 -16.61 0.11
C LEU A 304 -2.26 -15.70 -0.13
N THR A 305 -1.38 -15.62 0.85
CA THR A 305 -0.17 -14.78 0.79
C THR A 305 0.99 -15.47 1.51
N MET A 306 2.22 -14.96 1.40
CA MET A 306 3.31 -15.47 2.22
C MET A 306 3.08 -15.15 3.69
N ASP A 307 3.54 -16.03 4.58
CA ASP A 307 3.60 -15.76 6.01
C ASP A 307 4.60 -14.65 6.34
N SER A 308 4.21 -13.73 7.21
CA SER A 308 5.09 -12.63 7.63
C SER A 308 4.76 -12.13 9.03
N PRO A 309 5.74 -11.55 9.75
CA PRO A 309 5.50 -10.92 11.04
C PRO A 309 4.42 -9.85 10.99
N ALA A 310 4.43 -8.97 9.96
CA ALA A 310 3.43 -7.93 9.79
C ALA A 310 2.01 -8.49 9.62
N LEU A 311 1.86 -9.58 8.86
CA LEU A 311 0.58 -10.23 8.66
C LEU A 311 0.02 -10.77 9.99
N ARG A 312 0.86 -11.45 10.77
CA ARG A 312 0.50 -12.05 12.07
C ARG A 312 0.12 -11.05 13.15
N GLU A 313 0.43 -9.77 12.97
CA GLU A 313 -0.04 -8.71 13.88
C GLU A 313 -1.56 -8.54 13.87
N VAL A 314 -2.22 -8.95 12.78
CA VAL A 314 -3.63 -8.65 12.54
C VAL A 314 -4.42 -9.87 12.11
N PHE A 315 -3.87 -10.70 11.24
CA PHE A 315 -4.51 -11.88 10.69
C PHE A 315 -4.13 -13.16 11.45
N ARG A 316 -5.06 -14.11 11.53
CA ARG A 316 -4.86 -15.45 12.07
C ARG A 316 -4.80 -16.44 10.91
N PRO A 317 -3.62 -16.99 10.58
CA PRO A 317 -3.49 -18.01 9.53
C PRO A 317 -4.45 -19.17 9.73
N GLY A 318 -5.08 -19.61 8.64
CA GLY A 318 -6.09 -20.68 8.65
C GLY A 318 -7.50 -20.28 9.10
N HIS A 319 -7.68 -19.01 9.55
CA HIS A 319 -8.99 -18.47 9.96
C HIS A 319 -9.44 -17.26 9.16
N ASP A 320 -8.55 -16.25 9.06
CA ASP A 320 -8.86 -14.99 8.40
C ASP A 320 -8.12 -14.85 7.08
N ILE A 321 -7.10 -15.69 6.88
CA ILE A 321 -6.20 -15.68 5.72
C ILE A 321 -5.49 -17.04 5.61
N MET A 322 -5.21 -17.48 4.38
CA MET A 322 -4.31 -18.60 4.12
C MET A 322 -2.88 -18.11 3.91
N VAL A 323 -1.91 -18.86 4.41
CA VAL A 323 -0.50 -18.50 4.27
C VAL A 323 0.32 -19.65 3.71
N CYS A 324 1.40 -19.29 3.00
CA CYS A 324 2.43 -20.24 2.57
C CYS A 324 3.81 -19.79 3.05
N GLN A 325 4.78 -20.70 2.99
CA GLN A 325 6.16 -20.42 3.35
C GLN A 325 6.76 -19.38 2.39
N PRO A 326 7.43 -18.31 2.89
CA PRO A 326 8.10 -17.32 2.05
C PRO A 326 9.12 -17.96 1.09
N GLY A 327 9.12 -17.52 -0.18
CA GLY A 327 10.06 -18.00 -1.19
C GLY A 327 9.85 -19.44 -1.66
N SER A 328 8.74 -20.11 -1.31
CA SER A 328 8.46 -21.48 -1.68
C SER A 328 7.26 -21.60 -2.62
N SER A 329 7.52 -21.83 -3.91
CA SER A 329 6.48 -22.11 -4.91
C SER A 329 5.73 -23.40 -4.61
N GLN A 330 6.41 -24.43 -4.06
CA GLN A 330 5.77 -25.69 -3.65
C GLN A 330 4.79 -25.48 -2.50
N SER A 331 5.17 -24.68 -1.48
CA SER A 331 4.26 -24.35 -0.38
C SER A 331 3.05 -23.54 -0.87
N LEU A 332 3.25 -22.65 -1.85
CA LEU A 332 2.17 -21.90 -2.49
C LEU A 332 1.24 -22.83 -3.26
N ALA A 333 1.77 -23.76 -4.05
CA ALA A 333 0.99 -24.76 -4.79
C ALA A 333 0.17 -25.65 -3.85
N ALA A 334 0.78 -26.17 -2.78
CA ALA A 334 0.09 -26.98 -1.76
C ALA A 334 -1.07 -26.20 -1.09
N ALA A 335 -0.87 -24.92 -0.77
CA ALA A 335 -1.91 -24.08 -0.19
C ALA A 335 -3.06 -23.79 -1.18
N ILE A 336 -2.79 -23.69 -2.48
CA ILE A 336 -3.82 -23.56 -3.53
C ILE A 336 -4.65 -24.85 -3.60
N LEU A 337 -4.01 -26.03 -3.59
CA LEU A 337 -4.72 -27.32 -3.59
C LEU A 337 -5.59 -27.46 -2.34
N ALA A 338 -5.07 -27.16 -1.16
CA ALA A 338 -5.85 -27.21 0.08
C ALA A 338 -7.10 -26.33 0.01
N LEU A 339 -6.98 -25.13 -0.54
CA LEU A 339 -8.13 -24.22 -0.74
C LEU A 339 -9.08 -24.73 -1.83
N LYS A 340 -8.58 -25.39 -2.89
CA LYS A 340 -9.41 -25.95 -3.95
C LYS A 340 -10.23 -27.13 -3.44
N ASP A 341 -9.60 -28.02 -2.69
CA ASP A 341 -10.20 -29.30 -2.27
C ASP A 341 -11.15 -29.13 -1.06
N ASP A 342 -10.97 -28.09 -0.26
CA ASP A 342 -11.79 -27.81 0.92
C ASP A 342 -12.59 -26.49 0.76
N ALA A 343 -13.85 -26.62 0.31
CA ALA A 343 -14.77 -25.49 0.18
C ALA A 343 -15.15 -24.87 1.54
N GLY A 344 -15.18 -25.67 2.61
CA GLY A 344 -15.46 -25.21 3.97
C GLY A 344 -14.34 -24.31 4.47
N LEU A 345 -13.08 -24.70 4.28
CA LEU A 345 -11.92 -23.89 4.62
C LEU A 345 -11.89 -22.58 3.80
N ARG A 346 -12.20 -22.64 2.50
CA ARG A 346 -12.30 -21.44 1.67
C ARG A 346 -13.29 -20.43 2.22
N GLN A 347 -14.50 -20.93 2.53
CA GLN A 347 -15.58 -20.07 3.08
C GLN A 347 -15.21 -19.51 4.45
N GLN A 348 -14.65 -20.33 5.34
CA GLN A 348 -14.20 -19.90 6.66
C GLN A 348 -13.18 -18.75 6.55
N ILE A 349 -12.20 -18.87 5.67
CA ILE A 349 -11.16 -17.85 5.46
C ILE A 349 -11.76 -16.57 4.85
N ALA A 350 -12.67 -16.70 3.90
CA ALA A 350 -13.38 -15.59 3.29
C ALA A 350 -14.18 -14.78 4.32
N ASP A 351 -15.00 -15.49 5.12
CA ASP A 351 -15.84 -14.87 6.16
C ASP A 351 -15.00 -14.26 7.28
N GLY A 352 -13.94 -14.95 7.71
CA GLY A 352 -13.00 -14.45 8.71
C GLY A 352 -12.31 -13.18 8.25
N GLY A 353 -11.77 -13.19 7.03
CA GLY A 353 -11.11 -12.04 6.41
C GLY A 353 -12.06 -10.84 6.25
N HIS A 354 -13.29 -11.07 5.77
CA HIS A 354 -14.29 -10.02 5.59
C HIS A 354 -14.74 -9.41 6.93
N ARG A 355 -14.96 -10.23 7.96
CA ARG A 355 -15.25 -9.75 9.32
C ARG A 355 -14.13 -8.87 9.85
N LEU A 356 -12.88 -9.35 9.72
CA LEU A 356 -11.70 -8.59 10.14
C LEU A 356 -11.55 -7.27 9.36
N PHE A 357 -11.90 -7.24 8.07
CA PHE A 357 -11.95 -6.01 7.29
C PHE A 357 -12.90 -4.98 7.91
N ARG A 358 -14.12 -5.37 8.23
CA ARG A 358 -15.10 -4.49 8.85
C ARG A 358 -14.65 -3.96 10.21
N GLU A 359 -13.99 -4.80 11.00
CA GLU A 359 -13.51 -4.45 12.33
C GLU A 359 -12.30 -3.52 12.32
N ARG A 360 -11.38 -3.68 11.32
CA ARG A 360 -10.04 -3.09 11.38
C ARG A 360 -9.61 -2.28 10.16
N PHE A 361 -10.12 -2.59 8.97
CA PHE A 361 -9.57 -2.07 7.71
C PHE A 361 -10.53 -1.16 6.94
N CYS A 362 -11.81 -1.12 7.26
CA CYS A 362 -12.75 -0.19 6.66
C CYS A 362 -12.41 1.27 7.06
N PRO A 363 -12.79 2.27 6.24
CA PRO A 363 -12.45 3.66 6.52
C PRO A 363 -12.86 4.12 7.91
N GLY A 364 -14.07 3.75 8.39
CA GLY A 364 -14.54 4.10 9.72
C GLY A 364 -13.67 3.56 10.85
N ALA A 365 -13.20 2.30 10.76
CA ALA A 365 -12.34 1.68 11.76
C ALA A 365 -10.92 2.30 11.77
N VAL A 366 -10.33 2.48 10.59
CA VAL A 366 -9.00 3.11 10.43
C VAL A 366 -9.05 4.57 10.90
N GLY A 367 -10.12 5.30 10.54
CA GLY A 367 -10.34 6.68 10.97
C GLY A 367 -10.52 6.83 12.47
N ARG A 368 -11.19 5.89 13.13
CA ARG A 368 -11.33 5.84 14.60
C ARG A 368 -9.97 5.74 15.27
N SER A 369 -9.16 4.77 14.85
CA SER A 369 -7.80 4.60 15.36
C SER A 369 -6.93 5.84 15.13
N MET A 370 -7.02 6.45 13.95
CA MET A 370 -6.31 7.70 13.66
C MET A 370 -6.79 8.86 14.53
N LYS A 371 -8.10 9.02 14.72
CA LYS A 371 -8.69 10.06 15.57
C LYS A 371 -8.18 9.97 17.01
N GLU A 372 -8.15 8.77 17.59
CA GLU A 372 -7.64 8.53 18.94
C GLU A 372 -6.17 8.97 19.08
N ILE A 373 -5.34 8.64 18.11
CA ILE A 373 -3.93 9.07 18.06
C ILE A 373 -3.85 10.60 17.99
N LEU A 374 -4.63 11.22 17.09
CA LEU A 374 -4.61 12.69 16.95
C LEU A 374 -5.07 13.41 18.21
N MET A 375 -6.07 12.88 18.91
CA MET A 375 -6.52 13.43 20.18
C MET A 375 -5.42 13.36 21.24
N SER A 376 -4.77 12.19 21.40
CA SER A 376 -3.66 12.04 22.35
C SER A 376 -2.47 12.96 22.05
N VAL A 377 -2.21 13.23 20.79
CA VAL A 377 -1.14 14.16 20.36
C VAL A 377 -1.51 15.62 20.67
N CYS A 378 -2.77 15.98 20.58
CA CYS A 378 -3.24 17.33 20.95
C CYS A 378 -3.22 17.57 22.46
N GLU A 379 -3.53 16.54 23.27
CA GLU A 379 -3.51 16.60 24.74
C GLU A 379 -2.09 16.68 25.32
N ALA A 380 -1.10 16.12 24.64
CA ALA A 380 0.30 16.10 25.08
C ALA A 380 1.06 17.39 24.81
N LYS A 381 0.45 18.40 24.15
CA LYS A 381 1.07 19.67 23.74
C LYS A 381 0.32 20.86 24.30
#